data_44d57790cd46ec85fe3e0acbaa17416a
#
_entry.id   44d57790cd46ec85fe3e0acbaa17416a
#
_cell.length_a   1.000
_cell.length_b   1.000
_cell.length_c   1.000
_cell.angle_alpha   90.00
_cell.angle_beta   90.00
_cell.angle_gamma   90.00
#
_symmetry.space_group_name_H-M   'P 1'
#
loop_
_entity.id
_entity.type
_entity.pdbx_description
1 polymer ?
#
loop_
_entity_poly.entity_id
_entity_poly.type
_entity_poly.pdbx_seq_one_letter_code
_entity_poly.pdbx_strand_id
1 'polypeptide(L)'
;MSGILIYTKAEAERNQFAVHKFLQNLDIKLVDETYMGNADFVINRTNDYKIAQYFEEQGIRVFNPSELSRLANDKQKCYEFMMEHNIEIMPINYTGIPVVKKKIDGHGGTEVMMLNHTEAFEDNYVYQKPCDTPGKDLRVWLIGRKIITAILRESKTDFRSNFCLGGSAIPYQLNDNEICLIKKIAGLVESDYIGIDFIFNNGRLVFNEIEDTVGARMVYDKTDIDIIGLYCDYIKSELEL
;
A
#
# COMPACT_ATOMS: atom_id res chain seq x y z
N MET A 1 28.45 -2.54 -1.47
CA MET A 1 27.24 -3.40 -1.56
C MET A 1 26.43 -2.89 -2.73
N SER A 2 26.14 -3.72 -3.74
CA SER A 2 25.42 -3.30 -4.96
C SER A 2 24.04 -3.96 -5.00
N GLY A 3 22.99 -3.17 -4.91
CA GLY A 3 21.62 -3.66 -4.91
C GLY A 3 20.94 -3.59 -6.27
N ILE A 4 19.69 -4.05 -6.31
CA ILE A 4 18.81 -3.89 -7.47
C ILE A 4 17.47 -3.28 -7.06
N LEU A 5 16.93 -2.47 -7.98
CA LEU A 5 15.58 -1.92 -7.93
C LEU A 5 14.75 -2.58 -9.01
N ILE A 6 13.73 -3.33 -8.64
CA ILE A 6 12.87 -4.06 -9.57
C ILE A 6 11.57 -3.29 -9.78
N TYR A 7 11.25 -3.01 -11.03
CA TYR A 7 9.97 -2.47 -11.49
C TYR A 7 9.53 -3.22 -12.75
N THR A 8 8.23 -3.31 -13.00
CA THR A 8 7.77 -3.57 -14.36
C THR A 8 8.15 -2.40 -15.27
N LYS A 9 8.35 -2.63 -16.56
CA LYS A 9 8.70 -1.55 -17.52
C LYS A 9 7.67 -0.41 -17.47
N ALA A 10 6.39 -0.74 -17.46
CA ALA A 10 5.30 0.24 -17.43
C ALA A 10 5.33 1.08 -16.14
N GLU A 11 5.56 0.45 -14.97
CA GLU A 11 5.63 1.18 -13.71
C GLU A 11 6.93 2.00 -13.58
N ALA A 12 8.06 1.54 -14.12
CA ALA A 12 9.28 2.33 -14.17
C ALA A 12 9.10 3.61 -15.00
N GLU A 13 8.45 3.50 -16.17
CA GLU A 13 8.12 4.64 -17.02
C GLU A 13 7.17 5.63 -16.33
N ARG A 14 6.15 5.13 -15.63
CA ARG A 14 5.20 5.94 -14.87
C ARG A 14 5.81 6.64 -13.67
N ASN A 15 6.83 6.02 -13.06
CA ASN A 15 7.46 6.45 -11.81
C ASN A 15 8.92 6.92 -11.99
N GLN A 16 9.30 7.45 -13.16
CA GLN A 16 10.67 7.88 -13.48
C GLN A 16 11.28 8.77 -12.39
N PHE A 17 10.51 9.68 -11.81
CA PHE A 17 10.97 10.53 -10.71
C PHE A 17 11.44 9.71 -9.49
N ALA A 18 10.63 8.70 -9.08
CA ALA A 18 10.96 7.84 -7.96
C ALA A 18 12.19 6.96 -8.27
N VAL A 19 12.23 6.36 -9.47
CA VAL A 19 13.38 5.60 -9.95
C VAL A 19 14.65 6.44 -9.89
N HIS A 20 14.61 7.66 -10.41
CA HIS A 20 15.77 8.56 -10.40
C HIS A 20 16.25 8.88 -8.97
N LYS A 21 15.32 9.14 -8.06
CA LYS A 21 15.63 9.36 -6.64
C LYS A 21 16.31 8.16 -5.99
N PHE A 22 15.84 6.93 -6.24
CA PHE A 22 16.48 5.72 -5.73
C PHE A 22 17.92 5.58 -6.26
N LEU A 23 18.11 5.73 -7.57
CA LEU A 23 19.44 5.64 -8.23
C LEU A 23 20.43 6.72 -7.78
N GLN A 24 19.93 7.89 -7.37
CA GLN A 24 20.76 8.96 -6.83
C GLN A 24 21.22 8.71 -5.39
N ASN A 25 20.43 7.99 -4.59
CA ASN A 25 20.66 7.82 -3.16
C ASN A 25 21.31 6.49 -2.77
N LEU A 26 21.26 5.49 -3.64
CA LEU A 26 21.76 4.13 -3.39
C LEU A 26 22.64 3.65 -4.55
N ASP A 27 23.62 2.80 -4.23
CA ASP A 27 24.40 2.07 -5.25
C ASP A 27 23.60 0.87 -5.75
N ILE A 28 22.68 1.12 -6.67
CA ILE A 28 21.74 0.14 -7.23
C ILE A 28 21.61 0.30 -8.74
N LYS A 29 21.12 -0.74 -9.39
CA LYS A 29 20.70 -0.70 -10.80
C LYS A 29 19.21 -0.99 -10.94
N LEU A 30 18.54 -0.30 -11.87
CA LEU A 30 17.18 -0.62 -12.27
C LEU A 30 17.19 -1.88 -13.15
N VAL A 31 16.31 -2.82 -12.83
CA VAL A 31 16.05 -4.03 -13.61
C VAL A 31 14.55 -4.26 -13.76
N ASP A 32 14.14 -5.08 -14.71
CA ASP A 32 12.75 -5.47 -14.86
C ASP A 32 12.41 -6.74 -14.03
N GLU A 33 11.13 -7.08 -13.99
CA GLU A 33 10.57 -8.20 -13.23
C GLU A 33 11.08 -9.58 -13.65
N THR A 34 11.81 -9.69 -14.74
CA THR A 34 12.38 -10.97 -15.22
C THR A 34 13.81 -11.21 -14.73
N TYR A 35 14.40 -10.24 -14.03
CA TYR A 35 15.76 -10.35 -13.52
C TYR A 35 15.86 -11.35 -12.37
N MET A 36 16.70 -12.37 -12.54
CA MET A 36 16.98 -13.42 -11.55
C MET A 36 18.49 -13.57 -11.29
N GLY A 37 19.26 -12.50 -11.48
CA GLY A 37 20.72 -12.49 -11.26
C GLY A 37 21.10 -12.13 -9.82
N ASN A 38 22.40 -12.00 -9.56
CA ASN A 38 22.93 -11.70 -8.24
C ASN A 38 22.65 -10.25 -7.81
N ALA A 39 22.44 -10.07 -6.52
CA ALA A 39 22.33 -8.78 -5.85
C ALA A 39 22.74 -8.93 -4.38
N ASP A 40 23.27 -7.87 -3.77
CA ASP A 40 23.53 -7.87 -2.32
C ASP A 40 22.23 -7.58 -1.52
N PHE A 41 21.31 -6.82 -2.11
CA PHE A 41 19.96 -6.57 -1.61
C PHE A 41 19.01 -6.20 -2.75
N VAL A 42 17.71 -6.29 -2.50
CA VAL A 42 16.67 -6.05 -3.50
C VAL A 42 15.63 -5.05 -2.97
N ILE A 43 15.27 -4.07 -3.78
CA ILE A 43 14.09 -3.23 -3.59
C ILE A 43 13.04 -3.67 -4.61
N ASN A 44 12.07 -4.47 -4.16
CA ASN A 44 10.98 -4.93 -5.04
C ASN A 44 9.84 -3.91 -5.06
N ARG A 45 9.56 -3.37 -6.23
CA ARG A 45 8.46 -2.44 -6.48
C ARG A 45 7.41 -3.02 -7.44
N THR A 46 7.32 -4.35 -7.46
CA THR A 46 6.27 -5.08 -8.17
C THR A 46 5.26 -5.65 -7.17
N ASN A 47 4.05 -5.96 -7.64
CA ASN A 47 3.02 -6.60 -6.81
C ASN A 47 3.15 -8.13 -6.80
N ASP A 48 4.16 -8.70 -7.46
CA ASP A 48 4.41 -10.13 -7.46
C ASP A 48 5.34 -10.52 -6.30
N TYR A 49 4.74 -11.09 -5.24
CA TYR A 49 5.47 -11.55 -4.07
C TYR A 49 6.50 -12.66 -4.39
N LYS A 50 6.30 -13.42 -5.49
CA LYS A 50 7.19 -14.52 -5.87
C LYS A 50 8.58 -14.02 -6.26
N ILE A 51 8.68 -12.79 -6.77
CA ILE A 51 9.96 -12.15 -7.06
C ILE A 51 10.72 -11.92 -5.75
N ALA A 52 10.08 -11.35 -4.76
CA ALA A 52 10.68 -11.16 -3.44
C ALA A 52 11.09 -12.50 -2.82
N GLN A 53 10.17 -13.49 -2.83
CA GLN A 53 10.42 -14.84 -2.31
C GLN A 53 11.63 -15.51 -2.96
N TYR A 54 11.80 -15.39 -4.29
CA TYR A 54 12.95 -15.95 -5.01
C TYR A 54 14.29 -15.47 -4.44
N PHE A 55 14.41 -14.17 -4.14
CA PHE A 55 15.65 -13.61 -3.59
C PHE A 55 15.82 -13.96 -2.10
N GLU A 56 14.74 -13.97 -1.33
CA GLU A 56 14.76 -14.37 0.09
C GLU A 56 15.21 -15.83 0.27
N GLU A 57 14.79 -16.75 -0.61
CA GLU A 57 15.23 -18.15 -0.61
C GLU A 57 16.75 -18.32 -0.87
N GLN A 58 17.40 -17.29 -1.41
CA GLN A 58 18.86 -17.22 -1.59
C GLN A 58 19.57 -16.49 -0.45
N GLY A 59 18.84 -16.11 0.60
CA GLY A 59 19.39 -15.35 1.74
C GLY A 59 19.62 -13.87 1.44
N ILE A 60 19.03 -13.32 0.38
CA ILE A 60 19.16 -11.91 -0.01
C ILE A 60 18.04 -11.10 0.66
N ARG A 61 18.41 -9.99 1.32
CA ARG A 61 17.42 -9.06 1.93
C ARG A 61 16.59 -8.39 0.85
N VAL A 62 15.28 -8.52 0.95
CA VAL A 62 14.31 -7.84 0.06
C VAL A 62 13.50 -6.81 0.84
N PHE A 63 13.33 -5.63 0.31
CA PHE A 63 12.54 -4.51 0.82
C PHE A 63 11.32 -4.30 -0.10
N ASN A 64 10.07 -4.58 0.25
CA ASN A 64 9.47 -5.25 1.43
C ASN A 64 9.57 -6.79 1.35
N PRO A 65 9.35 -7.52 2.49
CA PRO A 65 9.34 -8.98 2.50
C PRO A 65 8.22 -9.58 1.66
N SER A 66 8.46 -10.78 1.11
CA SER A 66 7.49 -11.50 0.26
C SER A 66 6.18 -11.81 1.00
N GLU A 67 6.24 -12.09 2.29
CA GLU A 67 5.05 -12.39 3.10
C GLU A 67 4.13 -11.17 3.22
N LEU A 68 4.69 -9.98 3.41
CA LEU A 68 3.92 -8.74 3.38
C LEU A 68 3.27 -8.53 2.02
N SER A 69 4.05 -8.67 0.94
CA SER A 69 3.54 -8.50 -0.43
C SER A 69 2.40 -9.48 -0.73
N ARG A 70 2.55 -10.75 -0.32
CA ARG A 70 1.51 -11.77 -0.47
C ARG A 70 0.23 -11.44 0.29
N LEU A 71 0.36 -10.87 1.51
CA LEU A 71 -0.78 -10.46 2.33
C LEU A 71 -1.46 -9.20 1.75
N ALA A 72 -0.69 -8.18 1.43
CA ALA A 72 -1.19 -6.88 0.96
C ALA A 72 -1.91 -6.96 -0.38
N ASN A 73 -1.44 -7.85 -1.28
CA ASN A 73 -2.00 -8.04 -2.62
C ASN A 73 -3.15 -9.08 -2.69
N ASP A 74 -3.65 -9.56 -1.54
CA ASP A 74 -4.83 -10.43 -1.43
C ASP A 74 -5.82 -9.82 -0.41
N LYS A 75 -6.79 -9.05 -0.90
CA LYS A 75 -7.73 -8.32 -0.04
C LYS A 75 -8.52 -9.23 0.90
N GLN A 76 -8.89 -10.44 0.44
CA GLN A 76 -9.63 -11.38 1.29
C GLN A 76 -8.76 -11.81 2.48
N LYS A 77 -7.54 -12.29 2.23
CA LYS A 77 -6.61 -12.71 3.28
C LYS A 77 -6.22 -11.55 4.19
N CYS A 78 -6.01 -10.35 3.62
CA CYS A 78 -5.68 -9.18 4.40
C CYS A 78 -6.80 -8.81 5.38
N TYR A 79 -8.06 -8.84 4.95
CA TYR A 79 -9.20 -8.60 5.84
C TYR A 79 -9.35 -9.67 6.90
N GLU A 80 -9.22 -10.95 6.55
CA GLU A 80 -9.27 -12.08 7.50
C GLU A 80 -8.18 -11.92 8.56
N PHE A 81 -6.94 -11.65 8.15
CA PHE A 81 -5.82 -11.40 9.05
C PHE A 81 -6.09 -10.21 9.99
N MET A 82 -6.63 -9.10 9.49
CA MET A 82 -6.96 -7.95 10.32
C MET A 82 -8.06 -8.27 11.34
N MET A 83 -9.10 -9.01 10.96
CA MET A 83 -10.16 -9.45 11.89
C MET A 83 -9.62 -10.36 12.99
N GLU A 84 -8.76 -11.31 12.67
CA GLU A 84 -8.11 -12.22 13.64
C GLU A 84 -7.31 -11.44 14.71
N HIS A 85 -6.75 -10.27 14.32
CA HIS A 85 -6.00 -9.40 15.22
C HIS A 85 -6.84 -8.26 15.85
N ASN A 86 -8.15 -8.36 15.78
CA ASN A 86 -9.08 -7.36 16.33
C ASN A 86 -8.83 -5.94 15.77
N ILE A 87 -8.59 -5.84 14.46
CA ILE A 87 -8.61 -4.59 13.70
C ILE A 87 -9.97 -4.47 13.03
N GLU A 88 -10.65 -3.33 13.25
CA GLU A 88 -11.95 -3.05 12.65
C GLU A 88 -11.81 -2.89 11.12
N ILE A 89 -12.62 -3.63 10.39
CA ILE A 89 -12.82 -3.50 8.93
C ILE A 89 -14.30 -3.28 8.64
N MET A 90 -14.63 -2.78 7.45
CA MET A 90 -16.03 -2.86 7.00
C MET A 90 -16.42 -4.31 6.76
N PRO A 91 -17.63 -4.72 7.18
CA PRO A 91 -18.08 -6.12 7.03
C PRO A 91 -17.92 -6.64 5.60
N ILE A 92 -17.25 -7.79 5.46
CA ILE A 92 -17.12 -8.55 4.20
C ILE A 92 -18.20 -9.63 4.12
N ASN A 93 -18.32 -10.29 2.95
CA ASN A 93 -19.41 -11.23 2.64
C ASN A 93 -20.80 -10.58 2.83
N TYR A 94 -20.88 -9.29 2.52
CA TYR A 94 -22.08 -8.50 2.73
C TYR A 94 -23.11 -8.71 1.64
N THR A 95 -24.33 -9.09 2.03
CA THR A 95 -25.45 -9.42 1.11
C THR A 95 -26.46 -8.27 0.94
N GLY A 96 -26.26 -7.15 1.66
CA GLY A 96 -27.15 -5.98 1.53
C GLY A 96 -26.80 -5.11 0.32
N ILE A 97 -27.67 -4.14 0.03
CA ILE A 97 -27.49 -3.13 -1.02
C ILE A 97 -27.56 -1.72 -0.43
N PRO A 98 -26.70 -0.77 -0.89
CA PRO A 98 -25.61 -0.98 -1.85
C PRO A 98 -24.47 -1.83 -1.27
N VAL A 99 -23.67 -2.45 -2.14
CA VAL A 99 -22.50 -3.23 -1.78
C VAL A 99 -21.29 -2.77 -2.59
N VAL A 100 -20.10 -2.75 -1.98
CA VAL A 100 -18.83 -2.48 -2.68
C VAL A 100 -18.21 -3.83 -3.08
N LYS A 101 -18.09 -4.06 -4.39
CA LYS A 101 -17.40 -5.21 -4.98
C LYS A 101 -15.99 -4.82 -5.33
N LYS A 102 -15.00 -5.56 -4.79
CA LYS A 102 -13.57 -5.32 -5.00
C LYS A 102 -12.91 -6.60 -5.49
N LYS A 103 -12.16 -6.53 -6.57
CA LYS A 103 -11.35 -7.67 -6.99
C LYS A 103 -10.26 -7.96 -5.95
N ILE A 104 -10.04 -9.23 -5.61
CA ILE A 104 -9.13 -9.63 -4.52
C ILE A 104 -7.71 -9.12 -4.78
N ASP A 105 -7.20 -9.28 -5.99
CA ASP A 105 -5.87 -8.86 -6.44
C ASP A 105 -5.88 -7.52 -7.23
N GLY A 106 -6.98 -6.74 -7.14
CA GLY A 106 -7.12 -5.47 -7.86
C GLY A 106 -6.32 -4.33 -7.23
N HIS A 107 -5.78 -3.44 -8.08
CA HIS A 107 -4.95 -2.31 -7.66
C HIS A 107 -5.48 -0.99 -8.21
N GLY A 108 -5.15 0.13 -7.53
CA GLY A 108 -5.45 1.49 -8.01
C GLY A 108 -6.94 1.83 -8.10
N GLY A 109 -7.83 1.04 -7.51
CA GLY A 109 -9.27 1.29 -7.48
C GLY A 109 -9.99 1.06 -8.82
N THR A 110 -9.34 0.54 -9.85
CA THR A 110 -9.95 0.34 -11.19
C THR A 110 -10.99 -0.78 -11.20
N GLU A 111 -10.83 -1.76 -10.32
CA GLU A 111 -11.72 -2.93 -10.18
C GLU A 111 -12.50 -2.88 -8.85
N VAL A 112 -12.94 -1.66 -8.48
CA VAL A 112 -13.82 -1.41 -7.33
C VAL A 112 -15.10 -0.78 -7.82
N MET A 113 -16.23 -1.43 -7.52
CA MET A 113 -17.56 -1.05 -8.01
C MET A 113 -18.56 -0.92 -6.86
N MET A 114 -19.47 0.06 -6.97
CA MET A 114 -20.64 0.16 -6.09
C MET A 114 -21.83 -0.46 -6.82
N LEU A 115 -22.38 -1.55 -6.27
CA LEU A 115 -23.53 -2.24 -6.84
C LEU A 115 -24.80 -1.87 -6.06
N ASN A 116 -25.86 -1.52 -6.78
CA ASN A 116 -27.18 -1.21 -6.24
C ASN A 116 -28.20 -2.35 -6.50
N HIS A 117 -27.70 -3.53 -6.81
CA HIS A 117 -28.49 -4.74 -7.04
C HIS A 117 -27.76 -5.94 -6.44
N THR A 118 -28.49 -7.01 -6.21
CA THR A 118 -27.92 -8.28 -5.76
C THR A 118 -27.41 -9.08 -6.95
N GLU A 119 -26.24 -9.70 -6.77
CA GLU A 119 -25.69 -10.70 -7.71
C GLU A 119 -25.14 -11.90 -6.93
N ALA A 120 -24.84 -12.98 -7.62
CA ALA A 120 -24.13 -14.11 -7.02
C ALA A 120 -22.69 -13.69 -6.69
N PHE A 121 -22.18 -14.15 -5.56
CA PHE A 121 -20.78 -13.91 -5.22
C PHE A 121 -19.84 -14.63 -6.17
N GLU A 122 -18.81 -13.94 -6.60
CA GLU A 122 -17.73 -14.48 -7.42
C GLU A 122 -16.48 -14.68 -6.55
N ASP A 123 -15.81 -15.82 -6.66
CA ASP A 123 -14.71 -16.24 -5.79
C ASP A 123 -13.50 -15.30 -5.80
N ASN A 124 -13.33 -14.55 -6.89
CA ASN A 124 -12.22 -13.60 -7.05
C ASN A 124 -12.56 -12.16 -6.63
N TYR A 125 -13.70 -11.96 -5.94
CA TYR A 125 -14.12 -10.67 -5.43
C TYR A 125 -14.48 -10.70 -3.95
N VAL A 126 -14.17 -9.60 -3.26
CA VAL A 126 -14.70 -9.29 -1.91
C VAL A 126 -15.93 -8.41 -2.06
N TYR A 127 -17.00 -8.77 -1.37
CA TYR A 127 -18.23 -8.00 -1.25
C TYR A 127 -18.30 -7.36 0.12
N GLN A 128 -18.16 -6.05 0.19
CA GLN A 128 -17.99 -5.31 1.43
C GLN A 128 -19.12 -4.30 1.65
N LYS A 129 -19.57 -4.16 2.90
CA LYS A 129 -20.51 -3.10 3.28
C LYS A 129 -19.88 -1.73 2.99
N PRO A 130 -20.58 -0.79 2.32
CA PRO A 130 -20.10 0.59 2.17
C PRO A 130 -19.92 1.27 3.53
N CYS A 131 -18.93 2.16 3.63
CA CYS A 131 -18.84 3.09 4.76
C CYS A 131 -19.91 4.21 4.65
N ASP A 132 -20.10 4.94 5.72
CA ASP A 132 -21.07 6.05 5.76
C ASP A 132 -20.52 7.35 5.13
N THR A 133 -19.23 7.39 4.82
CA THR A 133 -18.57 8.56 4.24
C THR A 133 -17.83 8.17 2.93
N PRO A 134 -18.56 7.75 1.87
CA PRO A 134 -17.96 7.36 0.61
C PRO A 134 -17.25 8.56 -0.04
N GLY A 135 -16.22 8.28 -0.84
CA GLY A 135 -15.42 9.32 -1.51
C GLY A 135 -14.39 10.00 -0.60
N LYS A 136 -14.20 9.50 0.63
CA LYS A 136 -13.24 10.03 1.58
C LYS A 136 -12.42 8.91 2.19
N ASP A 137 -11.10 9.03 2.12
CA ASP A 137 -10.17 8.09 2.75
C ASP A 137 -8.91 8.80 3.26
N LEU A 138 -8.14 8.08 4.09
CA LEU A 138 -6.89 8.55 4.62
C LEU A 138 -5.79 7.55 4.25
N ARG A 139 -4.73 8.02 3.57
CA ARG A 139 -3.52 7.23 3.37
C ARG A 139 -2.45 7.68 4.35
N VAL A 140 -1.85 6.71 5.02
CA VAL A 140 -0.74 6.91 5.95
C VAL A 140 0.50 6.21 5.40
N TRP A 141 1.61 6.94 5.27
CA TRP A 141 2.90 6.39 4.83
C TRP A 141 3.76 6.04 6.04
N LEU A 142 4.32 4.84 6.02
CA LEU A 142 5.24 4.34 7.03
C LEU A 142 6.56 3.90 6.40
N ILE A 143 7.66 4.13 7.13
CA ILE A 143 8.98 3.54 6.87
C ILE A 143 9.36 2.75 8.11
N GLY A 144 9.54 1.43 7.96
CA GLY A 144 9.55 0.53 9.08
C GLY A 144 8.28 0.69 9.91
N ARG A 145 8.41 0.92 11.22
CA ARG A 145 7.28 1.18 12.12
C ARG A 145 7.01 2.68 12.36
N LYS A 146 7.73 3.56 11.67
CA LYS A 146 7.60 5.00 11.86
C LYS A 146 6.57 5.59 10.91
N ILE A 147 5.57 6.25 11.46
CA ILE A 147 4.63 7.07 10.68
C ILE A 147 5.38 8.29 10.15
N ILE A 148 5.38 8.50 8.84
CA ILE A 148 6.05 9.62 8.17
C ILE A 148 5.06 10.76 7.92
N THR A 149 3.92 10.44 7.31
CA THR A 149 2.89 11.43 7.00
C THR A 149 1.55 10.75 6.78
N ALA A 150 0.48 11.53 6.87
CA ALA A 150 -0.87 11.12 6.52
C ALA A 150 -1.51 12.15 5.59
N ILE A 151 -2.21 11.71 4.55
CA ILE A 151 -2.88 12.57 3.58
C ILE A 151 -4.33 12.12 3.43
N LEU A 152 -5.24 13.06 3.69
CA LEU A 152 -6.67 12.90 3.46
C LEU A 152 -6.96 13.11 1.98
N ARG A 153 -7.68 12.15 1.38
CA ARG A 153 -8.12 12.22 -0.02
C ARG A 153 -9.65 12.33 -0.06
N GLU A 154 -10.16 13.22 -0.87
CA GLU A 154 -11.60 13.41 -1.06
C GLU A 154 -11.98 13.54 -2.53
N SER A 155 -12.99 12.79 -2.96
CA SER A 155 -13.67 12.95 -4.24
C SER A 155 -15.09 13.46 -4.01
N LYS A 156 -15.52 14.43 -4.82
CA LYS A 156 -16.91 14.95 -4.78
C LYS A 156 -17.82 14.27 -5.80
N THR A 157 -17.26 13.48 -6.69
CA THR A 157 -17.95 12.92 -7.87
C THR A 157 -17.93 11.40 -7.92
N ASP A 158 -17.03 10.76 -7.18
CA ASP A 158 -16.88 9.31 -7.14
C ASP A 158 -16.87 8.83 -5.69
N PHE A 159 -17.42 7.65 -5.42
CA PHE A 159 -17.35 7.03 -4.09
C PHE A 159 -15.93 6.57 -3.73
N ARG A 160 -15.03 6.48 -4.72
CA ARG A 160 -13.61 6.24 -4.57
C ARG A 160 -12.89 7.58 -4.45
N SER A 161 -11.99 7.71 -3.50
CA SER A 161 -11.23 8.93 -3.21
C SER A 161 -9.88 9.01 -3.92
N ASN A 162 -9.63 8.10 -4.89
CA ASN A 162 -8.33 8.01 -5.57
C ASN A 162 -7.92 9.34 -6.22
N PHE A 163 -6.77 9.86 -5.82
CA PHE A 163 -6.18 11.10 -6.32
C PHE A 163 -6.04 11.11 -7.86
N CYS A 164 -5.71 9.96 -8.46
CA CYS A 164 -5.62 9.80 -9.91
C CYS A 164 -6.95 10.00 -10.65
N LEU A 165 -8.09 9.98 -9.94
CA LEU A 165 -9.42 10.21 -10.50
C LEU A 165 -9.90 11.65 -10.30
N GLY A 166 -9.02 12.60 -9.95
CA GLY A 166 -9.34 14.01 -9.80
C GLY A 166 -9.82 14.42 -8.40
N GLY A 167 -9.62 13.58 -7.40
CA GLY A 167 -9.87 13.92 -6.00
C GLY A 167 -8.92 14.98 -5.45
N SER A 168 -9.34 15.71 -4.39
CA SER A 168 -8.47 16.60 -3.63
C SER A 168 -7.65 15.80 -2.62
N ALA A 169 -6.46 16.31 -2.26
CA ALA A 169 -5.59 15.70 -1.27
C ALA A 169 -4.97 16.80 -0.40
N ILE A 170 -5.02 16.64 0.92
CA ILE A 170 -4.46 17.57 1.90
C ILE A 170 -3.72 16.81 3.01
N PRO A 171 -2.63 17.35 3.57
CA PRO A 171 -2.00 16.81 4.77
C PRO A 171 -3.01 16.68 5.91
N TYR A 172 -2.94 15.59 6.66
CA TYR A 172 -3.86 15.27 7.74
C TYR A 172 -3.12 15.13 9.07
N GLN A 173 -3.62 15.82 10.11
CA GLN A 173 -3.08 15.71 11.46
C GLN A 173 -3.76 14.56 12.19
N LEU A 174 -3.01 13.48 12.45
CA LEU A 174 -3.49 12.32 13.20
C LEU A 174 -3.69 12.67 14.66
N ASN A 175 -4.77 12.18 15.27
CA ASN A 175 -4.99 12.20 16.71
C ASN A 175 -4.37 10.95 17.38
N ASP A 176 -4.33 10.93 18.73
CA ASP A 176 -3.68 9.87 19.50
C ASP A 176 -4.32 8.48 19.28
N ASN A 177 -5.63 8.41 19.11
CA ASN A 177 -6.35 7.14 18.86
C ASN A 177 -6.00 6.59 17.46
N GLU A 178 -5.92 7.45 16.46
CA GLU A 178 -5.53 7.09 15.09
C GLU A 178 -4.07 6.63 15.05
N ILE A 179 -3.17 7.34 15.74
CA ILE A 179 -1.76 6.94 15.88
C ILE A 179 -1.66 5.56 16.56
N CYS A 180 -2.45 5.32 17.62
CA CYS A 180 -2.48 4.04 18.31
C CYS A 180 -2.94 2.91 17.39
N LEU A 181 -4.02 3.11 16.61
CA LEU A 181 -4.51 2.16 15.63
C LEU A 181 -3.46 1.85 14.56
N ILE A 182 -2.86 2.88 13.97
CA ILE A 182 -1.84 2.72 12.92
C ILE A 182 -0.62 1.95 13.45
N LYS A 183 -0.14 2.29 14.64
CA LYS A 183 0.98 1.57 15.29
C LYS A 183 0.63 0.13 15.61
N LYS A 184 -0.60 -0.16 16.02
CA LYS A 184 -1.08 -1.52 16.24
C LYS A 184 -0.99 -2.32 14.94
N ILE A 185 -1.50 -1.80 13.83
CA ILE A 185 -1.44 -2.46 12.51
C ILE A 185 0.01 -2.65 12.04
N ALA A 186 0.84 -1.60 12.13
CA ALA A 186 2.26 -1.67 11.79
C ALA A 186 3.06 -2.67 12.64
N GLY A 187 2.58 -2.99 13.84
CA GLY A 187 3.16 -4.01 14.71
C GLY A 187 2.81 -5.44 14.32
N LEU A 188 1.80 -5.66 13.50
CA LEU A 188 1.31 -6.99 13.08
C LEU A 188 2.08 -7.55 11.88
N VAL A 189 2.74 -6.69 11.10
CA VAL A 189 3.43 -7.06 9.87
C VAL A 189 4.87 -6.55 9.88
N GLU A 190 5.78 -7.31 9.31
CA GLU A 190 7.11 -6.83 9.00
C GLU A 190 7.05 -6.03 7.70
N SER A 191 7.49 -4.78 7.73
CA SER A 191 7.39 -3.89 6.57
C SER A 191 8.51 -2.85 6.58
N ASP A 192 8.94 -2.44 5.39
CA ASP A 192 9.98 -1.44 5.19
C ASP A 192 9.41 -0.09 4.72
N TYR A 193 8.61 -0.11 3.65
CA TYR A 193 7.95 1.08 3.13
C TYR A 193 6.57 0.73 2.59
N ILE A 194 5.55 1.16 3.31
CA ILE A 194 4.15 0.86 3.01
C ILE A 194 3.24 2.08 3.10
N GLY A 195 2.10 1.97 2.45
CA GLY A 195 0.91 2.77 2.73
C GLY A 195 -0.12 1.95 3.49
N ILE A 196 -0.80 2.57 4.45
CA ILE A 196 -2.00 2.00 5.04
C ILE A 196 -3.16 2.93 4.70
N ASP A 197 -4.18 2.39 4.05
CA ASP A 197 -5.37 3.12 3.70
C ASP A 197 -6.50 2.85 4.70
N PHE A 198 -7.16 3.91 5.11
CA PHE A 198 -8.32 3.90 5.99
C PHE A 198 -9.49 4.60 5.32
N ILE A 199 -10.69 4.09 5.52
CA ILE A 199 -11.94 4.79 5.23
C ILE A 199 -12.54 5.32 6.52
N PHE A 200 -13.46 6.28 6.43
CA PHE A 200 -14.17 6.81 7.57
C PHE A 200 -15.53 6.13 7.72
N ASN A 201 -15.85 5.68 8.94
CA ASN A 201 -17.15 5.15 9.29
C ASN A 201 -17.54 5.59 10.71
N ASN A 202 -18.68 6.21 10.88
CA ASN A 202 -19.12 6.84 12.14
C ASN A 202 -18.07 7.80 12.73
N GLY A 203 -17.39 8.58 11.86
CA GLY A 203 -16.36 9.55 12.23
C GLY A 203 -15.04 8.94 12.71
N ARG A 204 -14.83 7.62 12.56
CA ARG A 204 -13.60 6.91 12.95
C ARG A 204 -12.92 6.30 11.75
N LEU A 205 -11.60 6.11 11.87
CA LEU A 205 -10.82 5.36 10.88
C LEU A 205 -11.14 3.87 10.98
N VAL A 206 -11.43 3.25 9.83
CA VAL A 206 -11.61 1.81 9.66
C VAL A 206 -10.60 1.35 8.62
N PHE A 207 -9.90 0.26 8.91
CA PHE A 207 -8.89 -0.29 8.01
C PHE A 207 -9.48 -0.65 6.64
N ASN A 208 -8.78 -0.31 5.57
CA ASN A 208 -9.20 -0.60 4.20
C ASN A 208 -8.20 -1.48 3.44
N GLU A 209 -6.91 -1.11 3.37
CA GLU A 209 -5.88 -1.93 2.71
C GLU A 209 -4.47 -1.54 3.14
N ILE A 210 -3.50 -2.45 2.91
CA ILE A 210 -2.08 -2.16 2.91
C ILE A 210 -1.61 -2.06 1.45
N GLU A 211 -0.84 -1.03 1.13
CA GLU A 211 -0.11 -0.92 -0.13
C GLU A 211 1.38 -1.15 0.10
N ASP A 212 1.88 -2.31 -0.28
CA ASP A 212 3.29 -2.71 -0.18
C ASP A 212 4.19 -1.99 -1.20
N THR A 213 3.63 -1.56 -2.31
CA THR A 213 4.30 -0.77 -3.35
C THR A 213 3.81 0.67 -3.39
N VAL A 214 3.56 1.26 -2.22
CA VAL A 214 2.97 2.60 -2.10
C VAL A 214 3.71 3.66 -2.91
N GLY A 215 2.96 4.47 -3.65
CA GLY A 215 3.50 5.57 -4.46
C GLY A 215 3.91 6.77 -3.60
N ALA A 216 5.00 7.44 -3.97
CA ALA A 216 5.52 8.63 -3.29
C ALA A 216 4.97 9.96 -3.84
N ARG A 217 4.42 9.97 -5.06
CA ARG A 217 4.05 11.20 -5.79
C ARG A 217 3.21 12.17 -4.97
N MET A 218 2.20 11.65 -4.27
CA MET A 218 1.29 12.49 -3.48
C MET A 218 2.01 13.17 -2.30
N VAL A 219 2.98 12.49 -1.67
CA VAL A 219 3.77 13.07 -0.59
C VAL A 219 4.58 14.27 -1.10
N TYR A 220 5.24 14.12 -2.24
CA TYR A 220 6.00 15.23 -2.85
C TYR A 220 5.11 16.38 -3.35
N ASP A 221 3.88 16.09 -3.78
CA ASP A 221 2.93 17.10 -4.27
C ASP A 221 2.30 17.91 -3.12
N LYS A 222 2.14 17.30 -1.95
CA LYS A 222 1.37 17.88 -0.83
C LYS A 222 2.22 18.24 0.38
N THR A 223 3.49 17.87 0.41
CA THR A 223 4.40 18.13 1.54
C THR A 223 5.81 18.40 1.03
N ASP A 224 6.67 18.93 1.93
CA ASP A 224 8.11 19.12 1.67
C ASP A 224 8.94 17.88 2.06
N ILE A 225 8.32 16.72 2.30
CA ILE A 225 8.99 15.51 2.77
C ILE A 225 9.64 14.77 1.60
N ASP A 226 10.96 14.57 1.65
CA ASP A 226 11.68 13.65 0.74
C ASP A 226 11.53 12.20 1.20
N ILE A 227 10.36 11.63 0.97
CA ILE A 227 10.02 10.30 1.49
C ILE A 227 10.89 9.18 0.90
N ILE A 228 11.32 9.30 -0.36
CA ILE A 228 12.23 8.32 -0.96
C ILE A 228 13.64 8.47 -0.37
N GLY A 229 14.11 9.70 -0.13
CA GLY A 229 15.35 9.94 0.59
C GLY A 229 15.34 9.30 1.97
N LEU A 230 14.28 9.52 2.76
CA LEU A 230 14.10 8.89 4.07
C LEU A 230 14.07 7.34 3.98
N TYR A 231 13.44 6.80 2.95
CA TYR A 231 13.42 5.35 2.76
C TYR A 231 14.81 4.81 2.36
N CYS A 232 15.55 5.51 1.52
CA CYS A 232 16.93 5.14 1.20
C CYS A 232 17.85 5.17 2.43
N ASP A 233 17.68 6.16 3.32
CA ASP A 233 18.42 6.23 4.57
C ASP A 233 18.05 5.08 5.52
N TYR A 234 16.78 4.70 5.57
CA TYR A 234 16.33 3.51 6.29
C TYR A 234 17.01 2.23 5.72
N ILE A 235 17.00 2.04 4.39
CA ILE A 235 17.66 0.89 3.75
C ILE A 235 19.14 0.83 4.12
N LYS A 236 19.85 1.97 4.08
CA LYS A 236 21.26 2.03 4.49
C LYS A 236 21.44 1.60 5.94
N SER A 237 20.55 2.06 6.84
CA SER A 237 20.64 1.71 8.26
C SER A 237 20.40 0.21 8.51
N GLU A 238 19.46 -0.41 7.77
CA GLU A 238 19.17 -1.85 7.87
C GLU A 238 20.32 -2.73 7.30
N LEU A 239 21.08 -2.19 6.35
CA LEU A 239 22.23 -2.86 5.73
C LEU A 239 23.58 -2.50 6.37
N GLU A 240 23.60 -1.66 7.42
CA GLU A 240 24.79 -1.16 8.07
C GLU A 240 25.79 -0.45 7.11
N LEU A 241 25.25 0.34 6.15
CA LEU A 241 25.99 1.03 5.08
C LEU A 241 26.29 2.50 5.45
#